data_19d257fad12bba230b08accc5b7da6c8
#
_entry.id   19d257fad12bba230b08accc5b7da6c8
#
_cell.length_a   1.000
_cell.length_b   1.000
_cell.length_c   1.000
_cell.angle_alpha   90.00
_cell.angle_beta   90.00
_cell.angle_gamma   90.00
#
_symmetry.space_group_name_H-M   'P 1'
#
loop_
_entity.id
_entity.type
_entity.pdbx_description
1 polymer ?
#
loop_
_entity_poly.entity_id
_entity_poly.type
_entity_poly.pdbx_seq_one_letter_code
_entity_poly.pdbx_strand_id
1 'polypeptide(L)'
;MPSSVVKRFTMAANASASTSTSTFGTARVFALAVFFVVIARRPRQTCRQLALVVRLTIRLSRYSTIAWVFKLMGLIVYAAVLSPAFVRVAWTYLTDANIERGVAYGTAGRNALDLYFPNDGGARGRRRRKRAIGRSERDKTQDDDDWSEDERKPVVIFVTGGMWIIGYKAWGALLAQRLARRGVIVASLDYRNFPQGTVGDMIADVGNGIGWVLERLEALGGDKRRVVIVGQSAGAHISATALLRQTEWTSRAHRDGGVAAPCSWSPAAISKFIGISGVYAPDDEALIEHVHRQGLYKNVFWSIMEAGFSGARAAEALPRASPVSILREYDVRQNVRIIPPVMLCHGEADTSAPPEQSKMFARALKNVGIAVDERYYPDKTHTDPFVTDPILGRDILLDDITNCIFGRRLQDTFDEKPLIPRIFVAVARKFVPF
;
A
#
# COMPACT_ATOMS: atom_id res chain seq x y z
N MET A 1 -2.06 23.45 -28.36
CA MET A 1 -1.66 22.45 -29.36
C MET A 1 -0.92 21.29 -28.68
N PRO A 2 -1.59 20.22 -28.22
CA PRO A 2 -0.90 18.93 -28.06
C PRO A 2 -1.75 17.71 -28.45
N SER A 3 -2.90 17.88 -29.13
CA SER A 3 -3.77 16.73 -29.46
C SER A 3 -3.35 15.97 -30.72
N SER A 4 -2.55 16.55 -31.58
CA SER A 4 -2.15 15.96 -32.86
C SER A 4 -1.01 14.93 -32.77
N VAL A 5 -0.11 15.10 -31.80
CA VAL A 5 1.04 14.19 -31.60
C VAL A 5 0.58 12.86 -31.01
N VAL A 6 -0.37 12.87 -30.06
CA VAL A 6 -0.89 11.64 -29.43
C VAL A 6 -1.71 10.82 -30.44
N LYS A 7 -2.47 11.44 -31.35
CA LYS A 7 -3.23 10.71 -32.40
C LYS A 7 -2.32 10.06 -33.43
N ARG A 8 -1.19 10.66 -33.77
CA ARG A 8 -0.22 10.05 -34.73
C ARG A 8 0.50 8.84 -34.14
N PHE A 9 0.77 8.82 -32.84
CA PHE A 9 1.39 7.66 -32.19
C PHE A 9 0.42 6.48 -31.99
N THR A 10 -0.87 6.72 -31.79
CA THR A 10 -1.89 5.66 -31.70
C THR A 10 -2.15 4.98 -33.06
N MET A 11 -2.08 5.72 -34.18
CA MET A 11 -2.21 5.12 -35.51
C MET A 11 -0.99 4.28 -35.91
N ALA A 12 0.22 4.69 -35.53
CA ALA A 12 1.42 3.91 -35.81
C ALA A 12 1.49 2.58 -35.01
N ALA A 13 0.92 2.54 -33.81
CA ALA A 13 0.87 1.33 -32.99
C ALA A 13 -0.11 0.28 -33.51
N ASN A 14 -1.17 0.67 -34.23
CA ASN A 14 -2.15 -0.24 -34.81
C ASN A 14 -1.74 -0.78 -36.19
N ALA A 15 -0.79 -0.17 -36.87
CA ALA A 15 -0.35 -0.60 -38.21
C ALA A 15 0.78 -1.67 -38.21
N SER A 16 1.38 -1.98 -37.04
CA SER A 16 2.52 -2.93 -36.95
C SER A 16 2.17 -4.30 -36.34
N ALA A 17 0.88 -4.70 -36.36
CA ALA A 17 0.42 -5.96 -35.78
C ALA A 17 0.57 -7.18 -36.68
N SER A 18 1.36 -7.10 -37.74
CA SER A 18 1.61 -8.25 -38.63
C SER A 18 3.07 -8.29 -39.05
N THR A 19 3.97 -8.72 -38.18
CA THR A 19 5.21 -9.44 -38.50
C THR A 19 5.95 -9.83 -37.22
N SER A 20 6.21 -11.11 -37.05
CA SER A 20 6.82 -11.74 -35.87
C SER A 20 8.34 -11.60 -35.86
N THR A 21 8.88 -10.43 -35.60
CA THR A 21 10.29 -10.23 -35.21
C THR A 21 10.46 -8.85 -34.60
N SER A 22 10.39 -8.76 -33.33
CA SER A 22 10.96 -7.72 -32.45
C SER A 22 10.09 -7.31 -31.24
N THR A 23 9.55 -8.25 -30.50
CA THR A 23 8.86 -7.95 -29.22
C THR A 23 9.77 -7.22 -28.22
N PHE A 24 11.09 -7.36 -28.34
CA PHE A 24 12.08 -6.65 -27.52
C PHE A 24 12.25 -5.17 -27.88
N GLY A 25 12.14 -4.82 -29.18
CA GLY A 25 12.26 -3.43 -29.63
C GLY A 25 11.05 -2.57 -29.27
N THR A 26 9.85 -3.12 -29.47
CA THR A 26 8.60 -2.41 -29.18
C THR A 26 8.39 -2.16 -27.69
N ALA A 27 8.76 -3.09 -26.82
CA ALA A 27 8.68 -2.90 -25.36
C ALA A 27 9.63 -1.78 -24.87
N ARG A 28 10.85 -1.69 -25.44
CA ARG A 28 11.81 -0.61 -25.12
C ARG A 28 11.31 0.74 -25.61
N VAL A 29 10.81 0.82 -26.83
CA VAL A 29 10.25 2.05 -27.40
C VAL A 29 9.01 2.49 -26.60
N PHE A 30 8.16 1.56 -26.19
CA PHE A 30 6.99 1.85 -25.38
C PHE A 30 7.36 2.31 -23.96
N ALA A 31 8.32 1.66 -23.32
CA ALA A 31 8.83 2.07 -22.00
C ALA A 31 9.47 3.46 -22.05
N LEU A 32 10.27 3.74 -23.07
CA LEU A 32 10.84 5.06 -23.34
C LEU A 32 9.74 6.09 -23.61
N ALA A 33 8.73 5.75 -24.41
CA ALA A 33 7.61 6.65 -24.70
C ALA A 33 6.79 6.98 -23.42
N VAL A 34 6.52 6.00 -22.55
CA VAL A 34 5.87 6.23 -21.25
C VAL A 34 6.76 7.11 -20.37
N PHE A 35 8.06 6.85 -20.30
CA PHE A 35 9.01 7.66 -19.57
C PHE A 35 9.06 9.12 -20.08
N PHE A 36 9.12 9.32 -21.39
CA PHE A 36 9.08 10.66 -21.99
C PHE A 36 7.73 11.37 -21.80
N VAL A 37 6.60 10.65 -21.85
CA VAL A 37 5.28 11.23 -21.59
C VAL A 37 5.15 11.69 -20.14
N VAL A 38 5.69 10.93 -19.18
CA VAL A 38 5.71 11.30 -17.75
C VAL A 38 6.56 12.55 -17.53
N ILE A 39 7.76 12.58 -18.12
CA ILE A 39 8.66 13.74 -18.01
C ILE A 39 8.07 14.98 -18.69
N ALA A 40 7.50 14.82 -19.89
CA ALA A 40 6.95 15.93 -20.66
C ALA A 40 5.71 16.55 -20.02
N ARG A 41 4.88 15.75 -19.30
CA ARG A 41 3.67 16.26 -18.66
C ARG A 41 3.91 17.04 -17.37
N ARG A 42 4.98 16.72 -16.61
CA ARG A 42 5.30 17.40 -15.34
C ARG A 42 6.82 17.48 -15.09
N PRO A 43 7.58 18.20 -15.93
CA PRO A 43 9.06 18.19 -15.86
C PRO A 43 9.59 18.66 -14.50
N ARG A 44 8.99 19.70 -13.92
CA ARG A 44 9.41 20.21 -12.60
C ARG A 44 9.19 19.19 -11.48
N GLN A 45 8.11 18.41 -11.53
CA GLN A 45 7.83 17.38 -10.53
C GLN A 45 8.78 16.20 -10.69
N THR A 46 9.07 15.79 -11.92
CA THR A 46 10.02 14.71 -12.22
C THR A 46 11.45 15.10 -11.79
N CYS A 47 11.90 16.32 -12.08
CA CYS A 47 13.20 16.81 -11.61
C CYS A 47 13.29 16.88 -10.08
N ARG A 48 12.22 17.30 -9.39
CA ARG A 48 12.16 17.27 -7.92
C ARG A 48 12.25 15.86 -7.37
N GLN A 49 11.56 14.89 -7.97
CA GLN A 49 11.60 13.48 -7.55
C GLN A 49 13.01 12.88 -7.79
N LEU A 50 13.63 13.13 -8.95
CA LEU A 50 15.00 12.71 -9.22
C LEU A 50 16.00 13.32 -8.23
N ALA A 51 15.91 14.61 -7.97
CA ALA A 51 16.75 15.27 -6.99
C ALA A 51 16.54 14.72 -5.57
N LEU A 52 15.30 14.37 -5.22
CA LEU A 52 14.98 13.72 -3.96
C LEU A 52 15.61 12.32 -3.89
N VAL A 53 15.46 11.49 -4.92
CA VAL A 53 16.05 10.14 -5.00
C VAL A 53 17.57 10.22 -4.84
N VAL A 54 18.24 11.11 -5.59
CA VAL A 54 19.69 11.32 -5.47
C VAL A 54 20.08 11.72 -4.05
N ARG A 55 19.36 12.67 -3.46
CA ARG A 55 19.64 13.15 -2.10
C ARG A 55 19.43 12.05 -1.06
N LEU A 56 18.39 11.23 -1.20
CA LEU A 56 18.11 10.08 -0.33
C LEU A 56 19.16 8.99 -0.52
N THR A 57 19.56 8.68 -1.76
CA THR A 57 20.63 7.72 -2.05
C THR A 57 21.94 8.13 -1.40
N ILE A 58 22.32 9.41 -1.49
CA ILE A 58 23.52 9.92 -0.82
C ILE A 58 23.41 9.80 0.71
N ARG A 59 22.25 10.10 1.30
CA ARG A 59 22.03 9.89 2.75
C ARG A 59 22.09 8.43 3.16
N LEU A 60 21.45 7.55 2.39
CA LEU A 60 21.42 6.11 2.65
C LEU A 60 22.78 5.44 2.38
N SER A 61 23.63 6.00 1.52
CA SER A 61 24.96 5.44 1.23
C SER A 61 25.85 5.32 2.47
N ARG A 62 25.61 6.14 3.49
CA ARG A 62 26.30 6.04 4.79
C ARG A 62 25.91 4.78 5.58
N TYR A 63 24.79 4.16 5.24
CA TYR A 63 24.23 2.98 5.90
C TYR A 63 24.22 1.75 4.98
N SER A 64 24.63 1.89 3.72
CA SER A 64 24.59 0.83 2.73
C SER A 64 25.88 0.01 2.74
N THR A 65 25.73 -1.30 2.73
CA THR A 65 26.80 -2.25 2.52
C THR A 65 26.92 -2.67 1.07
N ILE A 66 28.04 -3.31 0.73
CA ILE A 66 28.21 -4.00 -0.55
C ILE A 66 27.07 -5.02 -0.77
N ALA A 67 26.68 -5.75 0.27
CA ALA A 67 25.56 -6.70 0.20
C ALA A 67 24.23 -6.02 -0.19
N TRP A 68 23.97 -4.81 0.34
CA TRP A 68 22.82 -3.99 -0.05
C TRP A 68 22.84 -3.56 -1.51
N VAL A 69 24.03 -3.19 -2.01
CA VAL A 69 24.19 -2.83 -3.42
C VAL A 69 23.84 -4.01 -4.32
N PHE A 70 24.31 -5.21 -4.00
CA PHE A 70 23.95 -6.42 -4.75
C PHE A 70 22.44 -6.73 -4.69
N LYS A 71 21.79 -6.56 -3.53
CA LYS A 71 20.34 -6.74 -3.41
C LYS A 71 19.57 -5.70 -4.23
N LEU A 72 20.01 -4.44 -4.18
CA LEU A 72 19.40 -3.38 -5.00
C LEU A 72 19.57 -3.68 -6.50
N MET A 73 20.75 -4.15 -6.93
CA MET A 73 20.97 -4.59 -8.32
C MET A 73 20.03 -5.76 -8.68
N GLY A 74 19.88 -6.75 -7.81
CA GLY A 74 18.91 -7.84 -7.99
C GLY A 74 17.47 -7.31 -8.17
N LEU A 75 17.05 -6.36 -7.33
CA LEU A 75 15.74 -5.72 -7.44
C LEU A 75 15.56 -4.96 -8.76
N ILE A 76 16.61 -4.27 -9.23
CA ILE A 76 16.60 -3.57 -10.52
C ILE A 76 16.44 -4.58 -11.67
N VAL A 77 17.19 -5.68 -11.65
CA VAL A 77 17.08 -6.75 -12.66
C VAL A 77 15.69 -7.40 -12.61
N TYR A 78 15.17 -7.71 -11.43
CA TYR A 78 13.81 -8.21 -11.23
C TYR A 78 12.77 -7.27 -11.85
N ALA A 79 12.85 -5.99 -11.54
CA ALA A 79 11.93 -4.98 -12.09
C ALA A 79 12.10 -4.83 -13.61
N ALA A 80 13.32 -4.91 -14.14
CA ALA A 80 13.60 -4.83 -15.56
C ALA A 80 13.01 -6.03 -16.33
N VAL A 81 13.12 -7.25 -15.79
CA VAL A 81 12.52 -8.45 -16.39
C VAL A 81 11.00 -8.37 -16.38
N LEU A 82 10.38 -7.86 -15.31
CA LEU A 82 8.93 -7.69 -15.21
C LEU A 82 8.41 -6.39 -15.85
N SER A 83 9.31 -5.55 -16.39
CA SER A 83 8.93 -4.24 -16.96
C SER A 83 7.81 -4.28 -18.01
N PRO A 84 7.64 -5.30 -18.87
CA PRO A 84 6.51 -5.32 -19.79
C PRO A 84 5.14 -5.40 -19.08
N ALA A 85 5.07 -6.07 -17.93
CA ALA A 85 3.87 -6.08 -17.08
C ALA A 85 3.68 -4.72 -16.40
N PHE A 86 4.74 -4.19 -15.79
CA PHE A 86 4.67 -2.90 -15.10
C PHE A 86 4.35 -1.73 -16.03
N VAL A 87 4.80 -1.77 -17.29
CA VAL A 87 4.45 -0.76 -18.30
C VAL A 87 2.94 -0.77 -18.58
N ARG A 88 2.31 -1.94 -18.66
CA ARG A 88 0.84 -2.05 -18.86
C ARG A 88 0.09 -1.46 -17.65
N VAL A 89 0.51 -1.81 -16.44
CA VAL A 89 -0.08 -1.29 -15.20
C VAL A 89 0.12 0.23 -15.13
N ALA A 90 1.33 0.72 -15.44
CA ALA A 90 1.65 2.14 -15.45
C ALA A 90 0.87 2.91 -16.52
N TRP A 91 0.66 2.32 -17.69
CA TRP A 91 -0.16 2.93 -18.73
C TRP A 91 -1.59 3.16 -18.25
N THR A 92 -2.24 2.11 -17.72
CA THR A 92 -3.58 2.25 -17.12
C THR A 92 -3.56 3.27 -15.98
N TYR A 93 -2.57 3.18 -15.07
CA TYR A 93 -2.40 4.15 -13.99
C TYR A 93 -2.33 5.59 -14.49
N LEU A 94 -1.69 5.87 -15.62
CA LEU A 94 -1.50 7.22 -16.14
C LEU A 94 -2.67 7.72 -16.99
N THR A 95 -3.41 6.82 -17.64
CA THR A 95 -4.42 7.18 -18.65
C THR A 95 -5.85 7.00 -18.20
N ASP A 96 -6.13 6.14 -17.22
CA ASP A 96 -7.48 5.90 -16.74
C ASP A 96 -8.02 7.12 -16.01
N ALA A 97 -9.19 7.60 -16.47
CA ALA A 97 -9.88 8.74 -15.90
C ALA A 97 -10.56 8.44 -14.55
N ASN A 98 -10.66 7.16 -14.16
CA ASN A 98 -11.18 6.74 -12.86
C ASN A 98 -10.08 6.65 -11.78
N ILE A 99 -8.86 7.07 -12.11
CA ILE A 99 -7.75 7.15 -11.14
C ILE A 99 -7.43 8.63 -10.88
N GLU A 100 -7.73 9.10 -9.67
CA GLU A 100 -7.32 10.43 -9.20
C GLU A 100 -6.00 10.30 -8.44
N ARG A 101 -4.95 10.93 -8.95
CA ARG A 101 -3.56 10.76 -8.48
C ARG A 101 -3.05 11.95 -7.70
N GLY A 102 -2.31 11.67 -6.62
CA GLY A 102 -1.60 12.69 -5.86
C GLY A 102 -2.53 13.63 -5.10
N VAL A 103 -3.62 13.11 -4.60
CA VAL A 103 -4.56 13.85 -3.74
C VAL A 103 -3.88 14.06 -2.38
N ALA A 104 -3.69 15.31 -1.98
CA ALA A 104 -3.05 15.63 -0.70
C ALA A 104 -4.00 15.35 0.46
N TYR A 105 -3.50 14.68 1.51
CA TYR A 105 -4.23 14.45 2.76
C TYR A 105 -3.55 15.12 3.97
N GLY A 106 -2.40 15.74 3.77
CA GLY A 106 -1.64 16.42 4.81
C GLY A 106 -0.62 17.39 4.22
N THR A 107 0.25 17.94 5.07
CA THR A 107 1.18 19.03 4.72
C THR A 107 2.57 18.54 4.29
N ALA A 108 2.99 17.34 4.69
CA ALA A 108 4.26 16.79 4.25
C ALA A 108 4.21 16.42 2.76
N GLY A 109 5.33 16.56 2.06
CA GLY A 109 5.39 16.34 0.61
C GLY A 109 5.01 14.94 0.14
N ARG A 110 4.96 13.96 1.06
CA ARG A 110 4.52 12.59 0.82
C ARG A 110 3.13 12.29 1.40
N ASN A 111 2.50 13.24 2.04
CA ASN A 111 1.12 13.09 2.49
C ASN A 111 0.14 13.22 1.32
N ALA A 112 0.18 12.24 0.43
CA ALA A 112 -0.66 12.16 -0.75
C ALA A 112 -1.13 10.72 -0.97
N LEU A 113 -2.31 10.58 -1.57
CA LEU A 113 -2.89 9.29 -1.90
C LEU A 113 -3.34 9.25 -3.36
N ASP A 114 -3.54 8.05 -3.89
CA ASP A 114 -4.18 7.83 -5.17
C ASP A 114 -5.52 7.11 -4.94
N LEU A 115 -6.57 7.60 -5.58
CA LEU A 115 -7.91 7.02 -5.51
C LEU A 115 -8.22 6.28 -6.81
N TYR A 116 -8.62 5.03 -6.68
CA TYR A 116 -9.06 4.18 -7.77
C TYR A 116 -10.54 3.90 -7.62
N PHE A 117 -11.31 4.22 -8.65
CA PHE A 117 -12.75 4.06 -8.63
C PHE A 117 -13.21 3.00 -9.63
N PRO A 118 -14.29 2.25 -9.32
CA PRO A 118 -14.97 1.40 -10.28
C PRO A 118 -15.47 2.19 -11.51
N ASN A 119 -15.62 1.49 -12.63
CA ASN A 119 -16.01 2.09 -13.92
C ASN A 119 -17.51 2.44 -14.03
N ASP A 120 -18.27 2.26 -12.96
CA ASP A 120 -19.74 2.35 -12.94
C ASP A 120 -20.33 3.76 -12.77
N GLY A 121 -19.52 4.73 -12.38
CA GLY A 121 -20.03 6.10 -12.04
C GLY A 121 -20.19 7.08 -13.21
N GLY A 122 -19.80 6.73 -14.42
CA GLY A 122 -19.89 7.61 -15.59
C GLY A 122 -19.33 9.03 -15.38
N ALA A 123 -19.78 10.00 -16.18
CA ALA A 123 -19.35 11.41 -16.08
C ALA A 123 -19.90 12.10 -14.80
N ARG A 124 -21.13 11.74 -14.38
CA ARG A 124 -21.77 12.30 -13.17
C ARG A 124 -21.03 11.89 -11.91
N GLY A 125 -20.71 10.59 -11.74
CA GLY A 125 -19.94 10.08 -10.60
C GLY A 125 -18.54 10.71 -10.52
N ARG A 126 -17.84 10.86 -11.66
CA ARG A 126 -16.54 11.54 -11.70
C ARG A 126 -16.60 12.99 -11.23
N ARG A 127 -17.64 13.74 -11.62
CA ARG A 127 -17.82 15.14 -11.17
C ARG A 127 -18.06 15.24 -9.67
N ARG A 128 -18.88 14.33 -9.09
CA ARG A 128 -19.15 14.28 -7.65
C ARG A 128 -17.86 14.00 -6.87
N ARG A 129 -17.12 12.97 -7.27
CA ARG A 129 -15.84 12.57 -6.64
C ARG A 129 -14.80 13.70 -6.66
N LYS A 130 -14.68 14.42 -7.77
CA LYS A 130 -13.79 15.60 -7.86
C LYS A 130 -14.18 16.74 -6.93
N ARG A 131 -15.47 16.97 -6.72
CA ARG A 131 -15.95 17.93 -5.74
C ARG A 131 -15.58 17.48 -4.31
N ALA A 132 -15.83 16.22 -3.97
CA ALA A 132 -15.49 15.66 -2.66
C ALA A 132 -14.00 15.77 -2.31
N ILE A 133 -13.12 15.55 -3.30
CA ILE A 133 -11.67 15.67 -3.15
C ILE A 133 -11.24 17.13 -2.89
N GLY A 134 -11.86 18.10 -3.57
CA GLY A 134 -11.47 19.52 -3.51
C GLY A 134 -12.07 20.32 -2.36
N ARG A 135 -12.96 19.73 -1.54
CA ARG A 135 -13.67 20.43 -0.46
C ARG A 135 -12.92 20.39 0.86
N SER A 136 -13.04 21.50 1.61
CA SER A 136 -12.70 21.56 3.03
C SER A 136 -13.89 21.04 3.87
N GLU A 137 -13.62 20.56 5.11
CA GLU A 137 -14.67 20.14 6.06
C GLU A 137 -15.78 21.19 6.30
N ARG A 138 -15.44 22.48 6.15
CA ARG A 138 -16.37 23.60 6.37
C ARG A 138 -17.43 23.77 5.25
N ASP A 139 -17.24 23.08 4.13
CA ASP A 139 -18.09 23.24 2.93
C ASP A 139 -19.09 22.08 2.76
N LYS A 140 -19.37 21.30 3.81
CA LYS A 140 -20.38 20.23 3.76
C LYS A 140 -21.77 20.85 3.54
N THR A 141 -22.35 20.61 2.37
CA THR A 141 -23.75 20.93 2.07
C THR A 141 -24.57 19.65 2.01
N GLN A 142 -25.87 19.78 2.24
CA GLN A 142 -26.84 18.67 2.27
C GLN A 142 -26.93 17.87 0.94
N ASP A 143 -26.42 18.43 -0.16
CA ASP A 143 -26.35 17.80 -1.49
C ASP A 143 -25.22 16.74 -1.64
N ASP A 144 -24.40 16.52 -0.63
CA ASP A 144 -23.25 15.58 -0.71
C ASP A 144 -23.65 14.11 -0.53
N ASP A 145 -24.85 13.83 -0.01
CA ASP A 145 -25.36 12.48 0.27
C ASP A 145 -26.18 11.84 -0.90
N ASP A 146 -25.97 12.28 -2.10
CA ASP A 146 -26.75 11.92 -3.30
C ASP A 146 -26.39 10.52 -3.89
N TRP A 147 -25.63 9.69 -3.16
CA TRP A 147 -25.40 8.28 -3.49
C TRP A 147 -26.48 7.42 -2.84
N SER A 148 -27.24 6.66 -3.64
CA SER A 148 -28.17 5.66 -3.10
C SER A 148 -27.39 4.54 -2.37
N GLU A 149 -28.02 3.84 -1.44
CA GLU A 149 -27.36 2.74 -0.71
C GLU A 149 -26.79 1.68 -1.65
N ASP A 150 -27.49 1.37 -2.75
CA ASP A 150 -27.07 0.38 -3.75
C ASP A 150 -25.88 0.85 -4.60
N GLU A 151 -25.67 2.15 -4.73
CA GLU A 151 -24.54 2.74 -5.44
C GLU A 151 -23.27 2.77 -4.59
N ARG A 152 -23.38 2.71 -3.24
CA ARG A 152 -22.24 2.77 -2.32
C ARG A 152 -21.37 1.52 -2.43
N LYS A 153 -20.06 1.75 -2.50
CA LYS A 153 -19.06 0.71 -2.73
C LYS A 153 -18.23 0.45 -1.48
N PRO A 154 -17.75 -0.79 -1.28
CA PRO A 154 -16.71 -1.05 -0.29
C PRO A 154 -15.49 -0.17 -0.55
N VAL A 155 -14.78 0.17 0.52
CA VAL A 155 -13.57 1.00 0.44
C VAL A 155 -12.40 0.25 1.04
N VAL A 156 -11.31 0.19 0.28
CA VAL A 156 -10.01 -0.31 0.74
C VAL A 156 -9.06 0.86 0.91
N ILE A 157 -8.50 0.99 2.10
CA ILE A 157 -7.39 1.90 2.39
C ILE A 157 -6.12 1.05 2.34
N PHE A 158 -5.32 1.22 1.28
CA PHE A 158 -4.13 0.43 1.04
C PHE A 158 -2.87 1.16 1.49
N VAL A 159 -2.01 0.48 2.25
CA VAL A 159 -0.71 0.98 2.71
C VAL A 159 0.40 0.07 2.19
N THR A 160 1.24 0.61 1.31
CA THR A 160 2.29 -0.15 0.65
C THR A 160 3.48 -0.42 1.56
N GLY A 161 4.18 -1.52 1.32
CA GLY A 161 5.45 -1.83 1.94
C GLY A 161 6.64 -1.10 1.32
N GLY A 162 7.83 -1.61 1.54
CA GLY A 162 9.10 -1.09 1.04
C GLY A 162 10.15 -0.85 2.14
N MET A 163 10.22 -1.76 3.12
CA MET A 163 11.22 -1.76 4.20
C MET A 163 11.34 -0.42 4.94
N TRP A 164 10.26 0.35 5.02
CA TRP A 164 10.20 1.72 5.59
C TRP A 164 11.08 2.75 4.86
N ILE A 165 11.74 2.38 3.74
CA ILE A 165 12.75 3.19 3.04
C ILE A 165 12.28 3.58 1.64
N ILE A 166 11.64 2.68 0.90
CA ILE A 166 11.36 2.85 -0.53
C ILE A 166 9.88 2.73 -0.90
N GLY A 167 8.96 2.67 0.07
CA GLY A 167 7.51 2.57 -0.19
C GLY A 167 7.00 3.73 -1.06
N TYR A 168 6.07 3.42 -1.97
CA TYR A 168 5.41 4.41 -2.81
C TYR A 168 4.01 3.96 -3.20
N LYS A 169 3.02 4.86 -3.08
CA LYS A 169 1.60 4.56 -3.32
C LYS A 169 1.29 3.89 -4.66
N ALA A 170 2.03 4.22 -5.73
CA ALA A 170 1.79 3.61 -7.04
C ALA A 170 2.21 2.13 -7.11
N TRP A 171 2.94 1.59 -6.14
CA TRP A 171 3.23 0.16 -6.07
C TRP A 171 1.98 -0.67 -5.77
N GLY A 172 0.98 -0.05 -5.15
CA GLY A 172 -0.35 -0.64 -4.98
C GLY A 172 -1.21 -0.66 -6.25
N ALA A 173 -0.75 -0.05 -7.36
CA ALA A 173 -1.56 0.13 -8.56
C ALA A 173 -2.11 -1.17 -9.15
N LEU A 174 -1.33 -2.26 -9.13
CA LEU A 174 -1.76 -3.56 -9.66
C LEU A 174 -2.94 -4.11 -8.86
N LEU A 175 -2.84 -4.15 -7.54
CA LEU A 175 -3.92 -4.57 -6.63
C LEU A 175 -5.12 -3.62 -6.74
N ALA A 176 -4.87 -2.32 -6.69
CA ALA A 176 -5.92 -1.30 -6.68
C ALA A 176 -6.76 -1.31 -7.96
N GLN A 177 -6.13 -1.43 -9.14
CA GLN A 177 -6.84 -1.55 -10.42
C GLN A 177 -7.72 -2.80 -10.47
N ARG A 178 -7.27 -3.92 -9.90
CA ARG A 178 -8.03 -5.17 -9.88
C ARG A 178 -9.20 -5.11 -8.90
N LEU A 179 -9.00 -4.54 -7.72
CA LEU A 179 -10.08 -4.29 -6.75
C LEU A 179 -11.12 -3.32 -7.32
N ALA A 180 -10.68 -2.25 -8.01
CA ALA A 180 -11.59 -1.30 -8.64
C ALA A 180 -12.47 -1.96 -9.72
N ARG A 181 -11.93 -2.88 -10.53
CA ARG A 181 -12.72 -3.68 -11.49
C ARG A 181 -13.75 -4.57 -10.80
N ARG A 182 -13.51 -4.97 -9.55
CA ARG A 182 -14.44 -5.76 -8.73
C ARG A 182 -15.41 -4.90 -7.92
N GLY A 183 -15.51 -3.61 -8.22
CA GLY A 183 -16.47 -2.69 -7.60
C GLY A 183 -16.03 -2.13 -6.26
N VAL A 184 -14.73 -2.13 -5.94
CA VAL A 184 -14.16 -1.60 -4.69
C VAL A 184 -13.49 -0.26 -4.96
N ILE A 185 -13.76 0.75 -4.14
CA ILE A 185 -12.98 2.00 -4.14
C ILE A 185 -11.67 1.74 -3.39
N VAL A 186 -10.53 2.13 -3.97
CA VAL A 186 -9.24 1.96 -3.28
C VAL A 186 -8.55 3.32 -3.10
N ALA A 187 -8.15 3.61 -1.87
CA ALA A 187 -7.30 4.72 -1.51
C ALA A 187 -5.90 4.19 -1.18
N SER A 188 -4.94 4.37 -2.08
CA SER A 188 -3.55 3.95 -1.89
C SER A 188 -2.76 5.09 -1.27
N LEU A 189 -2.38 4.94 0.01
CA LEU A 189 -1.69 5.96 0.79
C LEU A 189 -0.19 5.96 0.51
N ASP A 190 0.38 7.16 0.41
CA ASP A 190 1.81 7.40 0.53
C ASP A 190 2.13 7.91 1.94
N TYR A 191 3.35 7.71 2.41
CA TYR A 191 3.83 8.18 3.70
C TYR A 191 5.32 8.52 3.63
N ARG A 192 5.82 9.30 4.58
CA ARG A 192 7.26 9.62 4.66
C ARG A 192 8.04 8.33 4.90
N ASN A 193 9.03 8.07 4.06
CA ASN A 193 9.96 6.96 4.27
C ASN A 193 11.20 7.45 5.03
N PHE A 194 11.92 6.56 5.67
CA PHE A 194 13.25 6.87 6.20
C PHE A 194 14.21 7.20 5.04
N PRO A 195 15.07 8.22 5.12
CA PRO A 195 15.31 9.13 6.25
C PRO A 195 14.50 10.45 6.19
N GLN A 196 13.38 10.52 5.48
CA GLN A 196 12.49 11.69 5.45
C GLN A 196 11.67 11.81 6.74
N GLY A 197 11.33 10.66 7.33
CA GLY A 197 10.63 10.51 8.58
C GLY A 197 11.04 9.21 9.27
N THR A 198 10.59 9.04 10.51
CA THR A 198 10.80 7.87 11.35
C THR A 198 9.54 7.03 11.39
N VAL A 199 9.55 5.89 12.07
CA VAL A 199 8.36 5.05 12.22
C VAL A 199 7.19 5.83 12.87
N GLY A 200 7.47 6.71 13.83
CA GLY A 200 6.44 7.57 14.43
C GLY A 200 5.80 8.51 13.41
N ASP A 201 6.60 9.12 12.53
CA ASP A 201 6.11 9.95 11.43
C ASP A 201 5.27 9.13 10.43
N MET A 202 5.69 7.90 10.12
CA MET A 202 4.96 7.01 9.21
C MET A 202 3.60 6.60 9.78
N ILE A 203 3.56 6.28 11.07
CA ILE A 203 2.32 5.94 11.79
C ILE A 203 1.36 7.13 11.79
N ALA A 204 1.86 8.33 12.07
CA ALA A 204 1.08 9.56 12.05
C ALA A 204 0.56 9.88 10.65
N ASP A 205 1.41 9.76 9.61
CA ASP A 205 1.02 9.98 8.22
C ASP A 205 -0.11 9.03 7.79
N VAL A 206 0.04 7.74 8.09
CA VAL A 206 -0.99 6.73 7.77
C VAL A 206 -2.27 6.97 8.57
N GLY A 207 -2.17 7.29 9.85
CA GLY A 207 -3.32 7.66 10.69
C GLY A 207 -4.10 8.85 10.10
N ASN A 208 -3.39 9.91 9.70
CA ASN A 208 -3.98 11.08 9.05
C ASN A 208 -4.62 10.73 7.69
N GLY A 209 -3.96 9.87 6.90
CA GLY A 209 -4.50 9.40 5.62
C GLY A 209 -5.78 8.58 5.77
N ILE A 210 -5.84 7.71 6.79
CA ILE A 210 -7.07 6.96 7.14
C ILE A 210 -8.18 7.94 7.53
N GLY A 211 -7.90 8.90 8.41
CA GLY A 211 -8.85 9.93 8.82
C GLY A 211 -9.40 10.71 7.62
N TRP A 212 -8.52 11.17 6.72
CA TRP A 212 -8.91 11.90 5.51
C TRP A 212 -9.88 11.10 4.63
N VAL A 213 -9.64 9.78 4.46
CA VAL A 213 -10.53 8.91 3.67
C VAL A 213 -11.88 8.75 4.37
N LEU A 214 -11.88 8.51 5.69
CA LEU A 214 -13.11 8.33 6.45
C LEU A 214 -13.99 9.58 6.47
N GLU A 215 -13.39 10.77 6.59
CA GLU A 215 -14.10 12.06 6.55
C GLU A 215 -14.82 12.30 5.21
N ARG A 216 -14.26 11.79 4.11
CA ARG A 216 -14.79 11.98 2.75
C ARG A 216 -15.50 10.76 2.17
N LEU A 217 -15.64 9.72 2.98
CA LEU A 217 -16.05 8.39 2.56
C LEU A 217 -17.35 8.40 1.76
N GLU A 218 -18.41 9.01 2.32
CA GLU A 218 -19.74 9.04 1.70
C GLU A 218 -19.75 9.90 0.43
N ALA A 219 -19.10 11.05 0.45
CA ALA A 219 -18.96 11.92 -0.71
C ALA A 219 -18.17 11.25 -1.86
N LEU A 220 -17.25 10.34 -1.55
CA LEU A 220 -16.55 9.52 -2.54
C LEU A 220 -17.39 8.35 -3.08
N GLY A 221 -18.57 8.10 -2.50
CA GLY A 221 -19.44 6.97 -2.84
C GLY A 221 -19.07 5.69 -2.06
N GLY A 222 -18.40 5.82 -0.92
CA GLY A 222 -18.03 4.70 -0.06
C GLY A 222 -19.15 4.26 0.89
N ASP A 223 -19.19 2.97 1.20
CA ASP A 223 -20.05 2.38 2.23
C ASP A 223 -19.32 2.32 3.56
N LYS A 224 -19.78 3.10 4.55
CA LYS A 224 -19.18 3.14 5.89
C LYS A 224 -19.23 1.81 6.67
N ARG A 225 -20.07 0.88 6.25
CA ARG A 225 -20.13 -0.48 6.83
C ARG A 225 -19.05 -1.41 6.27
N ARG A 226 -18.41 -1.04 5.17
CA ARG A 226 -17.46 -1.87 4.43
C ARG A 226 -16.16 -1.12 4.13
N VAL A 227 -15.50 -0.62 5.18
CA VAL A 227 -14.19 0.02 5.10
C VAL A 227 -13.12 -0.94 5.60
N VAL A 228 -12.16 -1.28 4.77
CA VAL A 228 -11.11 -2.25 5.06
C VAL A 228 -9.73 -1.58 4.94
N ILE A 229 -8.87 -1.76 5.94
CA ILE A 229 -7.47 -1.40 5.83
C ILE A 229 -6.70 -2.62 5.31
N VAL A 230 -5.90 -2.42 4.27
CA VAL A 230 -5.02 -3.45 3.71
C VAL A 230 -3.58 -2.93 3.76
N GLY A 231 -2.72 -3.59 4.52
CA GLY A 231 -1.31 -3.26 4.61
C GLY A 231 -0.44 -4.37 4.03
N GLN A 232 0.65 -4.00 3.33
CA GLN A 232 1.61 -4.96 2.81
C GLN A 232 3.00 -4.74 3.41
N SER A 233 3.67 -5.79 3.95
CA SER A 233 5.04 -5.74 4.48
C SER A 233 5.18 -4.63 5.55
N ALA A 234 6.12 -3.70 5.39
CA ALA A 234 6.24 -2.50 6.23
C ALA A 234 4.93 -1.70 6.34
N GLY A 235 4.10 -1.68 5.27
CA GLY A 235 2.79 -1.04 5.31
C GLY A 235 1.80 -1.76 6.22
N ALA A 236 1.89 -3.09 6.32
CA ALA A 236 1.09 -3.87 7.28
C ALA A 236 1.50 -3.55 8.73
N HIS A 237 2.80 -3.43 8.98
CA HIS A 237 3.33 -2.99 10.27
C HIS A 237 2.81 -1.61 10.66
N ILE A 238 3.01 -0.61 9.78
CA ILE A 238 2.64 0.79 10.07
C ILE A 238 1.13 0.93 10.27
N SER A 239 0.32 0.29 9.42
CA SER A 239 -1.15 0.38 9.51
C SER A 239 -1.72 -0.37 10.72
N ALA A 240 -1.16 -1.53 11.08
CA ALA A 240 -1.51 -2.23 12.31
C ALA A 240 -1.17 -1.39 13.54
N THR A 241 0.04 -0.80 13.56
CA THR A 241 0.47 0.09 14.65
C THR A 241 -0.43 1.32 14.76
N ALA A 242 -0.76 1.97 13.62
CA ALA A 242 -1.66 3.13 13.60
C ALA A 242 -3.04 2.78 14.16
N LEU A 243 -3.61 1.63 13.76
CA LEU A 243 -4.90 1.14 14.25
C LEU A 243 -4.88 0.90 15.78
N LEU A 244 -3.86 0.23 16.28
CA LEU A 244 -3.73 -0.07 17.72
C LEU A 244 -3.45 1.19 18.54
N ARG A 245 -2.61 2.09 18.06
CA ARG A 245 -2.37 3.38 18.73
C ARG A 245 -3.62 4.25 18.75
N GLN A 246 -4.42 4.24 17.67
CA GLN A 246 -5.70 4.95 17.69
C GLN A 246 -6.70 4.32 18.67
N THR A 247 -6.65 2.99 18.89
CA THR A 247 -7.41 2.31 19.93
C THR A 247 -7.00 2.77 21.32
N GLU A 248 -5.70 2.88 21.59
CA GLU A 248 -5.14 3.41 22.84
C GLU A 248 -5.61 4.84 23.10
N TRP A 249 -5.49 5.73 22.11
CA TRP A 249 -5.94 7.14 22.22
C TRP A 249 -7.43 7.25 22.51
N THR A 250 -8.25 6.43 21.83
CA THR A 250 -9.70 6.41 22.08
C THR A 250 -9.99 6.01 23.52
N SER A 251 -9.24 5.06 24.09
CA SER A 251 -9.35 4.65 25.48
C SER A 251 -9.01 5.78 26.45
N ARG A 252 -7.88 6.43 26.22
CA ARG A 252 -7.41 7.54 27.05
C ARG A 252 -8.36 8.75 27.02
N ALA A 253 -8.84 9.11 25.84
CA ALA A 253 -9.79 10.22 25.68
C ALA A 253 -11.08 10.00 26.48
N HIS A 254 -11.58 8.78 26.58
CA HIS A 254 -12.74 8.44 27.39
C HIS A 254 -12.45 8.51 28.90
N ARG A 255 -11.23 8.15 29.34
CA ARG A 255 -10.84 8.12 30.74
C ARG A 255 -10.45 9.48 31.27
N ASP A 256 -9.63 10.22 30.54
CA ASP A 256 -8.93 11.41 31.01
C ASP A 256 -9.64 12.73 30.61
N GLY A 257 -10.85 12.64 30.09
CA GLY A 257 -11.74 13.81 29.90
C GLY A 257 -11.30 14.79 28.81
N GLY A 258 -10.60 14.34 27.74
CA GLY A 258 -10.52 15.20 26.58
C GLY A 258 -9.15 15.56 26.00
N VAL A 259 -8.13 14.76 26.15
CA VAL A 259 -6.95 14.91 25.30
C VAL A 259 -7.34 14.46 23.89
N ALA A 260 -7.41 15.41 22.95
CA ALA A 260 -7.75 15.12 21.56
C ALA A 260 -6.78 14.08 20.99
N ALA A 261 -7.31 13.02 20.41
CA ALA A 261 -6.51 12.06 19.66
C ALA A 261 -5.77 12.79 18.52
N PRO A 262 -4.54 12.39 18.17
CA PRO A 262 -3.81 12.98 17.05
C PRO A 262 -4.57 12.92 15.73
N CYS A 263 -5.47 11.94 15.59
CA CYS A 263 -6.34 11.74 14.44
C CYS A 263 -7.81 11.63 14.89
N SER A 264 -8.72 12.21 14.12
CA SER A 264 -10.15 12.35 14.46
C SER A 264 -11.02 11.12 14.13
N TRP A 265 -10.44 9.93 13.90
CA TRP A 265 -11.20 8.74 13.52
C TRP A 265 -11.25 7.67 14.62
N SER A 266 -12.29 6.82 14.58
CA SER A 266 -12.42 5.69 15.48
C SER A 266 -12.06 4.38 14.78
N PRO A 267 -11.31 3.46 15.43
CA PRO A 267 -11.09 2.11 14.92
C PRO A 267 -12.39 1.34 14.60
N ALA A 268 -13.49 1.64 15.31
CA ALA A 268 -14.80 1.05 15.05
C ALA A 268 -15.38 1.41 13.66
N ALA A 269 -14.86 2.43 12.98
CA ALA A 269 -15.21 2.74 11.60
C ALA A 269 -14.60 1.77 10.57
N ILE A 270 -13.67 0.91 11.01
CA ILE A 270 -12.99 -0.06 10.16
C ILE A 270 -13.66 -1.42 10.33
N SER A 271 -14.19 -1.98 9.24
CA SER A 271 -14.87 -3.26 9.26
C SER A 271 -13.90 -4.45 9.33
N LYS A 272 -12.68 -4.30 8.79
CA LYS A 272 -11.65 -5.33 8.83
C LYS A 272 -10.25 -4.77 8.60
N PHE A 273 -9.24 -5.40 9.21
CA PHE A 273 -7.83 -5.19 8.90
C PHE A 273 -7.29 -6.42 8.17
N ILE A 274 -6.58 -6.20 7.06
CA ILE A 274 -5.92 -7.26 6.27
C ILE A 274 -4.43 -6.95 6.22
N GLY A 275 -3.62 -7.85 6.76
CA GLY A 275 -2.16 -7.75 6.74
C GLY A 275 -1.55 -8.76 5.78
N ILE A 276 -0.75 -8.29 4.82
CA ILE A 276 -0.08 -9.11 3.81
C ILE A 276 1.42 -9.13 4.09
N SER A 277 1.99 -10.29 4.37
CA SER A 277 3.45 -10.49 4.61
C SER A 277 4.03 -9.45 5.57
N GLY A 278 3.33 -9.18 6.68
CA GLY A 278 3.63 -8.08 7.59
C GLY A 278 4.71 -8.42 8.62
N VAL A 279 5.33 -7.37 9.16
CA VAL A 279 6.20 -7.40 10.32
C VAL A 279 5.41 -6.88 11.52
N TYR A 280 5.28 -7.65 12.60
CA TYR A 280 4.40 -7.27 13.72
C TYR A 280 5.08 -7.27 15.09
N ALA A 281 6.30 -7.77 15.16
CA ALA A 281 7.13 -7.75 16.36
C ALA A 281 8.55 -7.24 16.02
N PRO A 282 8.72 -5.93 15.73
CA PRO A 282 10.04 -5.37 15.46
C PRO A 282 10.98 -5.41 16.67
N ASP A 283 10.46 -5.70 17.84
CA ASP A 283 11.19 -5.93 19.10
C ASP A 283 11.62 -7.39 19.30
N ASP A 284 11.29 -8.30 18.39
CA ASP A 284 11.72 -9.69 18.41
C ASP A 284 13.20 -9.83 17.98
N GLU A 285 14.04 -10.39 18.84
CA GLU A 285 15.47 -10.55 18.57
C GLU A 285 15.75 -11.41 17.33
N ALA A 286 14.96 -12.45 17.12
CA ALA A 286 15.11 -13.32 15.95
C ALA A 286 14.86 -12.57 14.65
N LEU A 287 13.88 -11.66 14.62
CA LEU A 287 13.64 -10.77 13.50
C LEU A 287 14.80 -9.79 13.30
N ILE A 288 15.28 -9.16 14.38
CA ILE A 288 16.38 -8.18 14.31
C ILE A 288 17.64 -8.85 13.74
N GLU A 289 17.98 -10.04 14.19
CA GLU A 289 19.09 -10.82 13.65
C GLU A 289 18.85 -11.24 12.19
N HIS A 290 17.63 -11.64 11.86
CA HIS A 290 17.26 -12.00 10.50
C HIS A 290 17.43 -10.81 9.54
N VAL A 291 16.88 -9.65 9.87
CA VAL A 291 16.98 -8.41 9.08
C VAL A 291 18.44 -7.97 8.96
N HIS A 292 19.24 -8.11 10.03
CA HIS A 292 20.67 -7.81 10.01
C HIS A 292 21.42 -8.72 9.04
N ARG A 293 21.17 -10.03 9.08
CA ARG A 293 21.76 -11.00 8.14
C ARG A 293 21.34 -10.73 6.69
N GLN A 294 20.13 -10.22 6.50
CA GLN A 294 19.64 -9.80 5.18
C GLN A 294 20.31 -8.50 4.64
N GLY A 295 21.16 -7.86 5.44
CA GLY A 295 21.94 -6.70 5.04
C GLY A 295 21.35 -5.35 5.45
N LEU A 296 20.21 -5.31 6.12
CA LEU A 296 19.74 -4.12 6.81
C LEU A 296 20.37 -4.10 8.20
N TYR A 297 21.42 -3.31 8.38
CA TYR A 297 22.11 -3.22 9.65
C TYR A 297 21.19 -2.88 10.81
N LYS A 298 21.46 -3.44 11.99
CA LYS A 298 20.77 -3.13 13.25
C LYS A 298 20.66 -1.63 13.46
N ASN A 299 21.73 -0.86 13.18
CA ASN A 299 21.76 0.59 13.35
C ASN A 299 20.74 1.32 12.46
N VAL A 300 20.55 0.89 11.21
CA VAL A 300 19.55 1.50 10.31
C VAL A 300 18.15 1.13 10.77
N PHE A 301 17.92 -0.14 11.10
CA PHE A 301 16.65 -0.60 11.61
C PHE A 301 16.29 0.14 12.91
N TRP A 302 17.22 0.25 13.84
CA TRP A 302 17.02 1.03 15.07
C TRP A 302 16.80 2.51 14.80
N SER A 303 17.53 3.11 13.85
CA SER A 303 17.29 4.51 13.47
C SER A 303 15.88 4.74 12.92
N ILE A 304 15.34 3.80 12.16
CA ILE A 304 13.97 3.86 11.67
C ILE A 304 12.98 3.81 12.83
N MET A 305 13.17 2.87 13.76
CA MET A 305 12.23 2.57 14.84
C MET A 305 12.42 3.47 16.09
N GLU A 306 13.66 3.77 16.45
CA GLU A 306 14.01 4.48 17.68
C GLU A 306 13.83 5.99 17.56
N ALA A 307 14.23 6.56 16.45
CA ALA A 307 14.11 8.00 16.26
C ALA A 307 12.64 8.50 16.11
N GLY A 308 11.70 7.59 15.90
CA GLY A 308 10.26 7.90 15.91
C GLY A 308 9.72 8.26 17.30
N PHE A 309 10.44 7.92 18.37
CA PHE A 309 10.04 8.18 19.74
C PHE A 309 11.16 8.94 20.43
N SER A 310 11.09 10.27 20.40
CA SER A 310 12.13 11.20 20.83
C SER A 310 12.85 10.78 22.11
N GLY A 311 14.18 10.59 22.03
CA GLY A 311 15.05 10.29 23.16
C GLY A 311 14.96 8.86 23.72
N ALA A 312 14.08 8.01 23.20
CA ALA A 312 13.95 6.64 23.67
C ALA A 312 15.11 5.76 23.17
N ARG A 313 15.62 4.87 24.03
CA ARG A 313 16.56 3.83 23.65
C ARG A 313 15.86 2.72 22.84
N ALA A 314 16.60 1.92 22.08
CA ALA A 314 16.03 0.84 21.26
C ALA A 314 15.14 -0.11 22.09
N ALA A 315 15.58 -0.49 23.29
CA ALA A 315 14.79 -1.35 24.19
C ALA A 315 13.46 -0.74 24.64
N GLU A 316 13.31 0.59 24.60
CA GLU A 316 12.10 1.31 24.98
C GLU A 316 11.26 1.66 23.73
N ALA A 317 11.91 1.95 22.60
CA ALA A 317 11.28 2.40 21.37
C ALA A 317 10.66 1.24 20.57
N LEU A 318 11.37 0.11 20.48
CA LEU A 318 10.91 -1.03 19.68
C LEU A 318 9.55 -1.58 20.15
N PRO A 319 9.30 -1.83 21.47
CA PRO A 319 7.97 -2.25 21.91
C PRO A 319 6.85 -1.27 21.59
N ARG A 320 7.15 0.03 21.57
CA ARG A 320 6.16 1.08 21.21
C ARG A 320 5.76 1.02 19.72
N ALA A 321 6.63 0.50 18.87
CA ALA A 321 6.38 0.28 17.45
C ALA A 321 5.92 -1.16 17.13
N SER A 322 5.83 -2.04 18.14
CA SER A 322 5.48 -3.45 17.97
C SER A 322 3.98 -3.67 18.15
N PRO A 323 3.21 -4.01 17.09
CA PRO A 323 1.81 -4.41 17.23
C PRO A 323 1.59 -5.50 18.26
N VAL A 324 2.49 -6.50 18.34
CA VAL A 324 2.40 -7.58 19.32
C VAL A 324 2.55 -7.07 20.76
N SER A 325 3.47 -6.13 20.99
CA SER A 325 3.69 -5.56 22.33
C SER A 325 2.61 -4.56 22.72
N ILE A 326 2.12 -3.74 21.78
CA ILE A 326 1.04 -2.77 21.99
C ILE A 326 -0.26 -3.49 22.42
N LEU A 327 -0.57 -4.66 21.90
CA LEU A 327 -1.74 -5.45 22.32
C LEU A 327 -1.70 -5.86 23.82
N ARG A 328 -0.53 -5.82 24.46
CA ARG A 328 -0.38 -6.11 25.90
C ARG A 328 -0.63 -4.89 26.78
N GLU A 329 -0.63 -3.68 26.19
CA GLU A 329 -0.84 -2.43 26.92
C GLU A 329 -2.27 -2.36 27.48
N TYR A 330 -2.38 -1.83 28.70
CA TYR A 330 -3.66 -1.75 29.42
C TYR A 330 -4.75 -1.03 28.61
N ASP A 331 -4.44 0.13 28.08
CA ASP A 331 -5.41 0.98 27.38
C ASP A 331 -5.96 0.32 26.09
N VAL A 332 -5.14 -0.44 25.39
CA VAL A 332 -5.58 -1.22 24.22
C VAL A 332 -6.50 -2.35 24.63
N ARG A 333 -6.13 -3.09 25.69
CA ARG A 333 -6.92 -4.21 26.22
C ARG A 333 -8.30 -3.82 26.70
N GLN A 334 -8.47 -2.61 27.24
CA GLN A 334 -9.79 -2.09 27.69
C GLN A 334 -10.74 -1.83 26.52
N ASN A 335 -10.22 -1.61 25.32
CA ASN A 335 -11.01 -1.27 24.12
C ASN A 335 -10.85 -2.24 22.95
N VAL A 336 -10.48 -3.49 23.20
CA VAL A 336 -10.31 -4.50 22.13
C VAL A 336 -11.54 -4.66 21.25
N ARG A 337 -12.74 -4.41 21.79
CA ARG A 337 -14.03 -4.50 21.05
C ARG A 337 -14.16 -3.52 19.88
N ILE A 338 -13.37 -2.43 19.84
CA ILE A 338 -13.36 -1.50 18.70
C ILE A 338 -12.30 -1.85 17.67
N ILE A 339 -11.42 -2.82 17.96
CA ILE A 339 -10.45 -3.33 17.00
C ILE A 339 -11.20 -4.27 16.04
N PRO A 340 -11.13 -4.04 14.73
CA PRO A 340 -11.84 -4.88 13.77
C PRO A 340 -11.29 -6.31 13.74
N PRO A 341 -12.07 -7.28 13.23
CA PRO A 341 -11.54 -8.60 12.87
C PRO A 341 -10.35 -8.47 11.91
N VAL A 342 -9.40 -9.40 12.02
CA VAL A 342 -8.14 -9.36 11.29
C VAL A 342 -8.02 -10.55 10.35
N MET A 343 -7.55 -10.33 9.11
CA MET A 343 -7.08 -11.39 8.22
C MET A 343 -5.58 -11.21 7.98
N LEU A 344 -4.82 -12.28 8.14
CA LEU A 344 -3.37 -12.30 7.91
C LEU A 344 -3.05 -13.23 6.75
N CYS A 345 -2.45 -12.68 5.70
CA CYS A 345 -2.05 -13.38 4.49
C CYS A 345 -0.52 -13.42 4.44
N HIS A 346 0.09 -14.61 4.31
CA HIS A 346 1.55 -14.73 4.29
C HIS A 346 2.02 -15.90 3.43
N GLY A 347 3.09 -15.69 2.66
CA GLY A 347 3.75 -16.77 1.95
C GLY A 347 4.64 -17.60 2.89
N GLU A 348 4.52 -18.93 2.86
CA GLU A 348 5.30 -19.79 3.78
C GLU A 348 6.80 -19.83 3.45
N ALA A 349 7.18 -19.53 2.20
CA ALA A 349 8.57 -19.42 1.77
C ALA A 349 9.10 -17.96 1.82
N ASP A 350 8.46 -17.08 2.57
CA ASP A 350 8.88 -15.70 2.73
C ASP A 350 10.15 -15.59 3.57
N THR A 351 11.25 -15.20 2.94
CA THR A 351 12.55 -14.98 3.59
C THR A 351 12.83 -13.52 3.90
N SER A 352 11.97 -12.60 3.49
CA SER A 352 12.11 -11.15 3.76
C SER A 352 11.51 -10.77 5.11
N ALA A 353 10.26 -11.16 5.31
CA ALA A 353 9.54 -11.07 6.57
C ALA A 353 9.12 -12.51 6.95
N PRO A 354 9.75 -13.14 7.93
CA PRO A 354 9.41 -14.52 8.27
C PRO A 354 7.94 -14.70 8.64
N PRO A 355 7.24 -15.75 8.18
CA PRO A 355 5.82 -15.99 8.47
C PRO A 355 5.52 -16.10 9.96
N GLU A 356 6.52 -16.37 10.79
CA GLU A 356 6.45 -16.32 12.25
C GLU A 356 5.94 -14.99 12.78
N GLN A 357 6.21 -13.88 12.08
CA GLN A 357 5.72 -12.56 12.45
C GLN A 357 4.19 -12.50 12.40
N SER A 358 3.56 -13.05 11.36
CA SER A 358 2.10 -13.16 11.26
C SER A 358 1.54 -14.13 12.32
N LYS A 359 2.21 -15.26 12.54
CA LYS A 359 1.80 -16.25 13.57
C LYS A 359 1.87 -15.67 14.99
N MET A 360 2.90 -14.86 15.29
CA MET A 360 3.03 -14.17 16.58
C MET A 360 1.89 -13.16 16.77
N PHE A 361 1.60 -12.38 15.74
CA PHE A 361 0.53 -11.38 15.80
C PHE A 361 -0.85 -12.04 15.89
N ALA A 362 -1.10 -13.12 15.14
CA ALA A 362 -2.33 -13.91 15.24
C ALA A 362 -2.56 -14.43 16.67
N ARG A 363 -1.52 -15.00 17.29
CA ARG A 363 -1.59 -15.45 18.69
C ARG A 363 -1.90 -14.30 19.64
N ALA A 364 -1.22 -13.14 19.47
CA ALA A 364 -1.44 -11.98 20.33
C ALA A 364 -2.88 -11.44 20.21
N LEU A 365 -3.42 -11.36 19.00
CA LEU A 365 -4.80 -10.95 18.72
C LEU A 365 -5.82 -11.91 19.35
N LYS A 366 -5.65 -13.22 19.14
CA LYS A 366 -6.52 -14.26 19.72
C LYS A 366 -6.53 -14.24 21.25
N ASN A 367 -5.36 -14.00 21.85
CA ASN A 367 -5.22 -13.91 23.31
C ASN A 367 -6.00 -12.75 23.94
N VAL A 368 -6.31 -11.71 23.16
CA VAL A 368 -7.15 -10.58 23.60
C VAL A 368 -8.58 -10.68 23.05
N GLY A 369 -8.95 -11.79 22.44
CA GLY A 369 -10.32 -12.06 21.97
C GLY A 369 -10.69 -11.51 20.61
N ILE A 370 -9.69 -11.06 19.80
CA ILE A 370 -9.93 -10.58 18.44
C ILE A 370 -10.01 -11.78 17.47
N ALA A 371 -11.03 -11.77 16.61
CA ALA A 371 -11.18 -12.79 15.56
C ALA A 371 -10.08 -12.65 14.49
N VAL A 372 -9.38 -13.74 14.21
CA VAL A 372 -8.28 -13.78 13.23
C VAL A 372 -8.52 -14.88 12.22
N ASP A 373 -8.49 -14.51 10.93
CA ASP A 373 -8.47 -15.41 9.78
C ASP A 373 -7.03 -15.48 9.25
N GLU A 374 -6.43 -16.65 9.25
CA GLU A 374 -5.04 -16.86 8.83
C GLU A 374 -5.00 -17.57 7.48
N ARG A 375 -4.28 -16.98 6.52
CA ARG A 375 -4.10 -17.47 5.15
C ARG A 375 -2.60 -17.61 4.86
N TYR A 376 -2.10 -18.83 4.96
CA TYR A 376 -0.72 -19.14 4.61
C TYR A 376 -0.67 -19.79 3.22
N TYR A 377 0.19 -19.24 2.36
CA TYR A 377 0.30 -19.69 0.96
C TYR A 377 1.55 -20.55 0.81
N PRO A 378 1.42 -21.87 0.60
CA PRO A 378 2.55 -22.76 0.40
C PRO A 378 3.45 -22.30 -0.76
N ASP A 379 4.76 -22.44 -0.61
CA ASP A 379 5.78 -22.15 -1.63
C ASP A 379 5.77 -20.70 -2.17
N LYS A 380 5.06 -19.76 -1.51
CA LYS A 380 5.04 -18.36 -1.90
C LYS A 380 6.06 -17.55 -1.11
N THR A 381 6.83 -16.76 -1.85
CA THR A 381 7.79 -15.79 -1.29
C THR A 381 7.10 -14.48 -0.91
N HIS A 382 7.86 -13.51 -0.40
CA HIS A 382 7.37 -12.19 0.02
C HIS A 382 6.56 -11.44 -1.05
N THR A 383 6.97 -11.56 -2.32
CA THR A 383 6.38 -10.79 -3.42
C THR A 383 5.44 -11.61 -4.30
N ASP A 384 5.44 -12.94 -4.18
CA ASP A 384 4.64 -13.78 -5.07
C ASP A 384 3.14 -13.49 -5.01
N PRO A 385 2.48 -13.47 -3.84
CA PRO A 385 1.04 -13.24 -3.78
C PRO A 385 0.63 -11.84 -4.25
N PHE A 386 1.54 -10.86 -4.11
CA PHE A 386 1.24 -9.45 -4.36
C PHE A 386 1.68 -8.96 -5.76
N VAL A 387 2.69 -9.58 -6.36
CA VAL A 387 3.28 -9.15 -7.64
C VAL A 387 3.22 -10.25 -8.69
N THR A 388 3.86 -11.41 -8.45
CA THR A 388 4.05 -12.40 -9.51
C THR A 388 2.80 -13.18 -9.84
N ASP A 389 2.02 -13.58 -8.84
CA ASP A 389 0.76 -14.29 -9.07
C ASP A 389 -0.26 -13.41 -9.81
N PRO A 390 -0.48 -12.13 -9.42
CA PRO A 390 -1.27 -11.21 -10.21
C PRO A 390 -0.78 -11.05 -11.64
N ILE A 391 0.52 -10.88 -11.87
CA ILE A 391 1.10 -10.78 -13.23
C ILE A 391 0.79 -12.02 -14.07
N LEU A 392 0.75 -13.19 -13.44
CA LEU A 392 0.44 -14.48 -14.10
C LEU A 392 -1.06 -14.74 -14.28
N GLY A 393 -1.94 -13.84 -13.81
CA GLY A 393 -3.39 -14.04 -13.81
C GLY A 393 -3.89 -15.03 -12.75
N ARG A 394 -3.03 -15.40 -11.79
CA ARG A 394 -3.37 -16.23 -10.63
C ARG A 394 -3.45 -15.32 -9.42
N ASP A 395 -4.64 -15.14 -8.86
CA ASP A 395 -4.81 -14.08 -7.87
C ASP A 395 -5.53 -14.58 -6.62
N ILE A 396 -4.96 -15.63 -6.00
CA ILE A 396 -5.50 -16.22 -4.77
C ILE A 396 -5.63 -15.15 -3.67
N LEU A 397 -4.63 -14.28 -3.52
CA LEU A 397 -4.68 -13.20 -2.55
C LEU A 397 -5.83 -12.22 -2.82
N LEU A 398 -6.02 -11.83 -4.09
CA LEU A 398 -7.12 -10.93 -4.46
C LEU A 398 -8.49 -11.59 -4.22
N ASP A 399 -8.62 -12.89 -4.48
CA ASP A 399 -9.83 -13.64 -4.20
C ASP A 399 -10.11 -13.69 -2.69
N ASP A 400 -9.09 -13.97 -1.86
CA ASP A 400 -9.22 -13.93 -0.40
C ASP A 400 -9.63 -12.54 0.09
N ILE A 401 -9.01 -11.46 -0.42
CA ILE A 401 -9.34 -10.08 -0.08
C ILE A 401 -10.79 -9.76 -0.48
N THR A 402 -11.20 -10.09 -1.71
CA THR A 402 -12.55 -9.79 -2.19
C THR A 402 -13.62 -10.60 -1.48
N ASN A 403 -13.38 -11.88 -1.22
CA ASN A 403 -14.28 -12.72 -0.42
C ASN A 403 -14.45 -12.15 1.00
N CYS A 404 -13.37 -11.66 1.58
CA CYS A 404 -13.36 -11.01 2.87
C CYS A 404 -14.17 -9.69 2.89
N ILE A 405 -14.05 -8.87 1.84
CA ILE A 405 -14.76 -7.58 1.70
C ILE A 405 -16.28 -7.80 1.48
N PHE A 406 -16.64 -8.76 0.65
CA PHE A 406 -18.03 -8.99 0.27
C PHE A 406 -18.75 -10.00 1.17
N GLY A 407 -18.04 -10.67 2.10
CA GLY A 407 -18.61 -11.68 3.00
C GLY A 407 -19.15 -12.93 2.29
N ARG A 408 -18.79 -13.13 1.03
CA ARG A 408 -19.21 -14.25 0.20
C ARG A 408 -18.15 -14.59 -0.84
N ARG A 409 -18.07 -15.85 -1.23
CA ARG A 409 -17.27 -16.25 -2.37
C ARG A 409 -17.90 -15.66 -3.64
N LEU A 410 -17.16 -14.82 -4.34
CA LEU A 410 -17.60 -14.36 -5.65
C LEU A 410 -17.51 -15.57 -6.59
N GLN A 411 -18.65 -15.96 -7.19
CA GLN A 411 -18.72 -17.13 -8.10
C GLN A 411 -17.96 -16.90 -9.41
N ASP A 412 -17.79 -15.66 -9.82
CA ASP A 412 -16.98 -15.30 -10.97
C ASP A 412 -15.51 -15.19 -10.54
N THR A 413 -14.78 -16.28 -10.70
CA THR A 413 -13.32 -16.19 -10.87
C THR A 413 -13.11 -15.33 -12.13
N PHE A 414 -12.75 -14.06 -11.91
CA PHE A 414 -12.29 -13.21 -13.01
C PHE A 414 -11.01 -13.87 -13.55
N ASP A 415 -11.16 -14.67 -14.60
CA ASP A 415 -10.05 -15.35 -15.26
C ASP A 415 -9.20 -14.27 -15.97
N GLU A 416 -8.34 -13.64 -15.17
CA GLU A 416 -7.49 -12.56 -15.66
C GLU A 416 -6.36 -13.18 -16.49
N LYS A 417 -6.29 -12.78 -17.75
CA LYS A 417 -5.18 -13.23 -18.63
C LYS A 417 -3.84 -12.77 -18.06
N PRO A 418 -2.80 -13.61 -18.14
CA PRO A 418 -1.45 -13.21 -17.78
C PRO A 418 -1.04 -11.91 -18.47
N LEU A 419 -0.43 -11.00 -17.73
CA LEU A 419 0.09 -9.75 -18.30
C LEU A 419 1.32 -10.00 -19.17
N ILE A 420 2.11 -11.04 -18.86
CA ILE A 420 3.31 -11.45 -19.59
C ILE A 420 3.43 -12.97 -19.61
N PRO A 421 4.20 -13.56 -20.56
CA PRO A 421 4.51 -14.98 -20.57
C PRO A 421 5.20 -15.45 -19.29
N ARG A 422 4.88 -16.67 -18.83
CA ARG A 422 5.40 -17.26 -17.58
C ARG A 422 6.92 -17.29 -17.49
N ILE A 423 7.62 -17.40 -18.63
CA ILE A 423 9.08 -17.43 -18.66
C ILE A 423 9.71 -16.18 -18.04
N PHE A 424 9.11 -15.00 -18.25
CA PHE A 424 9.62 -13.75 -17.64
C PHE A 424 9.56 -13.81 -16.11
N VAL A 425 8.48 -14.34 -15.55
CA VAL A 425 8.35 -14.49 -14.10
C VAL A 425 9.33 -15.53 -13.56
N ALA A 426 9.52 -16.65 -14.27
CA ALA A 426 10.49 -17.68 -13.88
C ALA A 426 11.93 -17.14 -13.88
N VAL A 427 12.28 -16.29 -14.85
CA VAL A 427 13.58 -15.62 -14.89
C VAL A 427 13.68 -14.58 -13.77
N ALA A 428 12.65 -13.75 -13.58
CA ALA A 428 12.64 -12.71 -12.55
C ALA A 428 12.84 -13.28 -11.14
N ARG A 429 12.21 -14.43 -10.83
CA ARG A 429 12.34 -15.10 -9.51
C ARG A 429 13.78 -15.45 -9.14
N LYS A 430 14.69 -15.64 -10.11
CA LYS A 430 16.12 -15.89 -9.85
C LYS A 430 16.85 -14.65 -9.32
N PHE A 431 16.27 -13.47 -9.47
CA PHE A 431 16.86 -12.19 -9.05
C PHE A 431 16.09 -11.52 -7.92
N VAL A 432 15.06 -12.18 -7.38
CA VAL A 432 14.36 -11.65 -6.19
C VAL A 432 15.37 -11.57 -5.05
N PRO A 433 15.67 -10.37 -4.54
CA PRO A 433 16.70 -10.21 -3.52
C PRO A 433 16.21 -10.51 -2.11
N PHE A 434 14.91 -10.76 -1.97
CA PHE A 434 14.22 -10.87 -0.69
C PHE A 434 13.23 -12.03 -0.67
#